data_ad576786bd5acdd1a85dfb52261303e8
#
_entry.id   ad576786bd5acdd1a85dfb52261303e8
#
_cell.length_a   1.000
_cell.length_b   1.000
_cell.length_c   1.000
_cell.angle_alpha   90.00
_cell.angle_beta   90.00
_cell.angle_gamma   90.00
#
_symmetry.space_group_name_H-M   'P 1'
#
loop_
_entity.id
_entity.type
_entity.pdbx_description
1 polymer ?
#
loop_
_entity_poly.entity_id
_entity_poly.type
_entity_poly.pdbx_seq_one_letter_code
_entity_poly.pdbx_strand_id
1 'polypeptide(L)'
;EDSDGGPSQADLDQALAPVTARAVLLRLQNNIYTRALQARDTARAHAILARMTAIAPRDASLWLERGRLDGELGNLMSARQAFARAAELALADGRNQIVREARAASDSLRMRLH
;
A
#
# COMPACT_ATOMS: atom_id res chain seq x y z
N GLU A 1 7.05 24.71 -25.72
CA GLU A 1 6.80 24.43 -25.28
C GLU A 1 6.39 23.31 -25.24
N ASP A 2 6.48 22.90 -25.36
CA ASP A 2 6.14 21.75 -25.23
C ASP A 2 5.62 21.44 -24.07
N SER A 3 5.31 22.18 -23.40
CA SER A 3 4.74 21.89 -22.19
C SER A 3 3.52 21.10 -22.32
N ASP A 4 2.85 21.25 -23.41
CA ASP A 4 1.72 20.45 -23.56
C ASP A 4 2.01 19.37 -24.47
N GLY A 5 3.19 19.21 -24.88
CA GLY A 5 3.58 18.09 -25.71
C GLY A 5 3.70 16.85 -24.86
N GLY A 6 4.09 15.78 -25.46
CA GLY A 6 4.34 14.56 -24.75
C GLY A 6 5.58 14.68 -23.86
N PRO A 7 5.95 13.59 -23.19
CA PRO A 7 7.13 13.61 -22.34
C PRO A 7 8.38 13.86 -23.15
N SER A 8 9.36 14.47 -22.52
CA SER A 8 10.65 14.73 -23.14
C SER A 8 11.40 13.41 -23.29
N GLN A 9 12.51 13.46 -24.04
CA GLN A 9 13.35 12.30 -24.18
C GLN A 9 13.90 11.85 -22.82
N ALA A 10 14.24 12.80 -21.97
CA ALA A 10 14.70 12.47 -20.63
C ALA A 10 13.61 11.78 -19.82
N ASP A 11 12.38 12.22 -19.96
CA ASP A 11 11.26 11.59 -19.27
C ASP A 11 11.07 10.15 -19.77
N LEU A 12 11.19 9.94 -21.06
CA LEU A 12 11.04 8.62 -21.63
C LEU A 12 12.18 7.68 -21.19
N ASP A 13 13.40 8.19 -21.17
CA ASP A 13 14.54 7.40 -20.72
C ASP A 13 14.37 7.02 -19.27
N GLN A 14 13.88 7.94 -18.46
CA GLN A 14 13.66 7.68 -17.05
C GLN A 14 12.52 6.68 -16.84
N ALA A 15 11.49 6.76 -17.67
CA ALA A 15 10.37 5.83 -17.57
C ALA A 15 10.78 4.40 -17.89
N LEU A 16 11.88 4.22 -18.62
CA LEU A 16 12.39 2.89 -18.93
C LEU A 16 13.30 2.33 -17.85
N ALA A 17 13.68 3.16 -16.87
CA ALA A 17 14.52 2.71 -15.77
C ALA A 17 13.71 1.78 -14.85
N PRO A 18 14.32 0.73 -14.29
CA PRO A 18 13.58 -0.22 -13.43
C PRO A 18 12.85 0.44 -12.25
N VAL A 19 13.49 1.42 -11.59
CA VAL A 19 12.89 2.10 -10.44
C VAL A 19 11.66 2.89 -10.89
N THR A 20 11.76 3.59 -12.01
CA THR A 20 10.65 4.38 -12.53
C THR A 20 9.54 3.49 -13.04
N ALA A 21 9.89 2.36 -13.66
CA ALA A 21 8.89 1.39 -14.12
C ALA A 21 8.09 0.85 -12.94
N ARG A 22 8.75 0.58 -11.83
CA ARG A 22 8.07 0.13 -10.61
C ARG A 22 7.11 1.19 -10.11
N ALA A 23 7.56 2.45 -10.10
CA ALA A 23 6.71 3.56 -9.63
C ALA A 23 5.47 3.71 -10.50
N VAL A 24 5.63 3.58 -11.83
CA VAL A 24 4.49 3.66 -12.74
C VAL A 24 3.54 2.52 -12.50
N LEU A 25 4.07 1.31 -12.33
CA LEU A 25 3.23 0.14 -12.10
C LEU A 25 2.44 0.28 -10.80
N LEU A 26 3.08 0.77 -9.74
CA LEU A 26 2.38 1.00 -8.47
C LEU A 26 1.28 2.04 -8.62
N ARG A 27 1.52 3.08 -9.40
CA ARG A 27 0.50 4.11 -9.63
C ARG A 27 -0.71 3.52 -10.34
N LEU A 28 -0.46 2.70 -11.36
CA LEU A 28 -1.55 2.04 -12.09
C LEU A 28 -2.34 1.11 -11.18
N GLN A 29 -1.63 0.33 -10.36
CA GLN A 29 -2.31 -0.56 -9.43
C GLN A 29 -3.10 0.23 -8.40
N ASN A 30 -2.57 1.36 -7.94
CA ASN A 30 -3.27 2.19 -6.98
C ASN A 30 -4.56 2.76 -7.56
N ASN A 31 -4.57 3.12 -8.84
CA ASN A 31 -5.79 3.60 -9.49
C ASN A 31 -6.85 2.51 -9.52
N ILE A 32 -6.45 1.28 -9.84
CA ILE A 32 -7.37 0.15 -9.86
C ILE A 32 -7.87 -0.16 -8.45
N TYR A 33 -6.97 -0.09 -7.47
CA TYR A 33 -7.30 -0.31 -6.07
C TYR A 33 -8.34 0.70 -5.59
N THR A 34 -8.13 1.98 -5.89
CA THR A 34 -9.06 3.03 -5.49
C THR A 34 -10.44 2.81 -6.09
N ARG A 35 -10.49 2.40 -7.37
CA ARG A 35 -11.77 2.09 -8.01
C ARG A 35 -12.47 0.92 -7.37
N ALA A 36 -11.71 -0.11 -6.98
CA ALA A 36 -12.29 -1.26 -6.30
C ALA A 36 -12.89 -0.86 -4.96
N LEU A 37 -12.21 0.01 -4.22
CA LEU A 37 -12.73 0.52 -2.95
C LEU A 37 -14.01 1.33 -3.17
N GLN A 38 -14.04 2.18 -4.19
CA GLN A 38 -15.21 2.98 -4.50
C GLN A 38 -16.39 2.11 -4.89
N ALA A 39 -16.13 1.01 -5.56
CA ALA A 39 -17.15 0.06 -5.96
C ALA A 39 -17.53 -0.89 -4.82
N ARG A 40 -16.89 -0.76 -3.66
CA ARG A 40 -17.09 -1.63 -2.50
C ARG A 40 -16.78 -3.08 -2.81
N ASP A 41 -15.89 -3.30 -3.77
CA ASP A 41 -15.43 -4.63 -4.13
C ASP A 41 -14.19 -4.94 -3.28
N THR A 42 -14.42 -5.30 -2.04
CA THR A 42 -13.38 -5.48 -1.06
C THR A 42 -12.44 -6.63 -1.41
N ALA A 43 -13.00 -7.71 -1.96
CA ALA A 43 -12.19 -8.86 -2.35
C ALA A 43 -11.22 -8.48 -3.47
N ARG A 44 -11.69 -7.70 -4.45
CA ARG A 44 -10.82 -7.25 -5.53
C ARG A 44 -9.78 -6.28 -5.01
N ALA A 45 -10.17 -5.36 -4.13
CA ALA A 45 -9.24 -4.42 -3.52
C ALA A 45 -8.13 -5.18 -2.78
N HIS A 46 -8.49 -6.22 -2.05
CA HIS A 46 -7.52 -7.04 -1.32
C HIS A 46 -6.52 -7.70 -2.28
N ALA A 47 -7.02 -8.26 -3.38
CA ALA A 47 -6.15 -8.91 -4.35
C ALA A 47 -5.17 -7.92 -4.98
N ILE A 48 -5.65 -6.72 -5.29
CA ILE A 48 -4.79 -5.69 -5.89
C ILE A 48 -3.75 -5.23 -4.88
N LEU A 49 -4.15 -5.04 -3.63
CA LEU A 49 -3.24 -4.59 -2.58
C LEU A 49 -2.16 -5.65 -2.32
N ALA A 50 -2.52 -6.93 -2.41
CA ALA A 50 -1.54 -7.99 -2.29
C ALA A 50 -0.48 -7.90 -3.39
N ARG A 51 -0.89 -7.56 -4.61
CA ARG A 51 0.06 -7.34 -5.70
C ARG A 51 0.96 -6.15 -5.42
N MET A 52 0.39 -5.06 -4.88
CA MET A 52 1.18 -3.87 -4.58
C MET A 52 2.23 -4.16 -3.51
N THR A 53 1.89 -4.92 -2.49
CA THR A 53 2.88 -5.29 -1.47
C THR A 53 3.95 -6.23 -2.02
N ALA A 54 3.61 -7.02 -3.04
CA ALA A 54 4.62 -7.84 -3.71
C ALA A 54 5.58 -6.98 -4.54
N ILE A 55 5.08 -5.90 -5.14
CA ILE A 55 5.89 -4.99 -5.93
C ILE A 55 6.77 -4.13 -5.03
N ALA A 56 6.23 -3.66 -3.91
CA ALA A 56 6.94 -2.78 -2.99
C ALA A 56 6.84 -3.34 -1.56
N PRO A 57 7.56 -4.44 -1.27
CA PRO A 57 7.40 -5.13 0.02
C PRO A 57 7.94 -4.37 1.22
N ARG A 58 8.66 -3.27 0.99
CA ARG A 58 9.20 -2.46 2.09
C ARG A 58 8.45 -1.15 2.28
N ASP A 59 7.30 -1.00 1.63
CA ASP A 59 6.49 0.20 1.77
C ASP A 59 5.55 0.04 2.95
N ALA A 60 5.87 0.71 4.05
CA ALA A 60 5.10 0.60 5.29
C ALA A 60 3.64 0.99 5.11
N SER A 61 3.37 2.01 4.26
CA SER A 61 2.00 2.48 4.08
C SER A 61 1.12 1.42 3.41
N LEU A 62 1.70 0.61 2.53
CA LEU A 62 0.95 -0.47 1.88
C LEU A 62 0.60 -1.56 2.89
N TRP A 63 1.53 -1.89 3.79
CA TRP A 63 1.25 -2.87 4.82
C TRP A 63 0.21 -2.37 5.81
N LEU A 64 0.22 -1.07 6.13
CA LEU A 64 -0.79 -0.48 6.98
C LEU A 64 -2.18 -0.61 6.34
N GLU A 65 -2.24 -0.28 5.05
CA GLU A 65 -3.50 -0.37 4.30
C GLU A 65 -3.99 -1.82 4.23
N ARG A 66 -3.06 -2.75 4.04
CA ARG A 66 -3.39 -4.17 3.97
C ARG A 66 -3.95 -4.66 5.30
N GLY A 67 -3.38 -4.20 6.40
CA GLY A 67 -3.90 -4.55 7.73
C GLY A 67 -5.32 -4.05 7.92
N ARG A 68 -5.59 -2.83 7.49
CA ARG A 68 -6.93 -2.26 7.61
C ARG A 68 -7.95 -3.06 6.80
N LEU A 69 -7.57 -3.42 5.58
CA LEU A 69 -8.47 -4.16 4.72
C LEU A 69 -8.71 -5.57 5.24
N ASP A 70 -7.67 -6.24 5.70
CA ASP A 70 -7.81 -7.55 6.31
C ASP A 70 -8.72 -7.49 7.55
N GLY A 71 -8.59 -6.42 8.33
CA GLY A 71 -9.45 -6.23 9.49
C GLY A 71 -10.91 -6.10 9.11
N GLU A 72 -11.21 -5.37 8.03
CA GLU A 72 -12.57 -5.24 7.54
C GLU A 72 -13.13 -6.55 7.04
N LEU A 73 -12.28 -7.38 6.46
CA LEU A 73 -12.68 -8.68 5.95
C LEU A 73 -12.80 -9.74 7.05
N GLY A 74 -12.42 -9.40 8.27
CA GLY A 74 -12.46 -10.34 9.36
C GLY A 74 -11.24 -11.25 9.45
N ASN A 75 -10.22 -11.02 8.62
CA ASN A 75 -8.98 -11.79 8.64
C ASN A 75 -8.07 -11.22 9.72
N LEU A 76 -8.39 -11.44 10.98
CA LEU A 76 -7.76 -10.72 12.07
C LEU A 76 -6.30 -11.08 12.27
N MET A 77 -5.93 -12.34 12.07
CA MET A 77 -4.53 -12.76 12.19
C MET A 77 -3.67 -12.12 11.10
N SER A 78 -4.17 -12.14 9.86
CA SER A 78 -3.46 -11.49 8.75
C SER A 78 -3.35 -9.99 8.99
N ALA A 79 -4.40 -9.37 9.54
CA ALA A 79 -4.38 -7.95 9.84
C ALA A 79 -3.29 -7.63 10.88
N ARG A 80 -3.19 -8.45 11.93
CA ARG A 80 -2.15 -8.24 12.94
C ARG A 80 -0.77 -8.34 12.35
N GLN A 81 -0.55 -9.33 11.49
CA GLN A 81 0.75 -9.51 10.85
C GLN A 81 1.09 -8.31 9.97
N ALA A 82 0.10 -7.81 9.23
CA ALA A 82 0.32 -6.67 8.35
C ALA A 82 0.64 -5.41 9.16
N PHE A 83 -0.07 -5.17 10.27
CA PHE A 83 0.21 -4.01 11.11
C PHE A 83 1.59 -4.12 11.76
N ALA A 84 1.98 -5.32 12.18
CA ALA A 84 3.31 -5.52 12.76
C ALA A 84 4.39 -5.21 11.72
N ARG A 85 4.18 -5.67 10.49
CA ARG A 85 5.13 -5.40 9.41
C ARG A 85 5.19 -3.92 9.09
N ALA A 86 4.03 -3.26 9.05
CA ALA A 86 3.99 -1.81 8.81
C ALA A 86 4.76 -1.05 9.87
N ALA A 87 4.55 -1.40 11.14
CA ALA A 87 5.25 -0.73 12.23
C ALA A 87 6.76 -0.96 12.17
N GLU A 88 7.17 -2.17 11.86
CA GLU A 88 8.58 -2.52 11.75
C GLU A 88 9.27 -1.71 10.66
N LEU A 89 8.66 -1.67 9.47
CA LEU A 89 9.22 -0.93 8.34
C LEU A 89 9.23 0.57 8.60
N ALA A 90 8.14 1.08 9.16
CA ALA A 90 8.03 2.50 9.44
C ALA A 90 9.02 2.95 10.50
N LEU A 91 9.24 2.11 11.51
CA LEU A 91 10.21 2.44 12.55
C LEU A 91 11.61 2.55 11.96
N ALA A 92 11.98 1.63 11.09
CA ALA A 92 13.29 1.64 10.43
C ALA A 92 13.46 2.90 9.57
N ASP A 93 12.37 3.40 8.98
CA ASP A 93 12.41 4.57 8.10
C ASP A 93 12.14 5.88 8.83
N GLY A 94 11.90 5.84 10.13
CA GLY A 94 11.59 7.04 10.91
C GLY A 94 10.21 7.60 10.64
N ARG A 95 9.29 6.83 10.09
CA ARG A 95 7.93 7.27 9.77
C ARG A 95 7.03 7.06 10.98
N ASN A 96 7.18 7.91 11.97
CA ASN A 96 6.55 7.73 13.27
C ASN A 96 5.03 7.75 13.23
N GLN A 97 4.44 8.49 12.29
CA GLN A 97 2.99 8.53 12.16
C GLN A 97 2.45 7.14 11.83
N ILE A 98 3.09 6.45 10.89
CA ILE A 98 2.65 5.10 10.51
C ILE A 98 2.84 4.13 11.68
N VAL A 99 3.93 4.29 12.43
CA VAL A 99 4.15 3.44 13.61
C VAL A 99 2.98 3.57 14.58
N ARG A 100 2.58 4.80 14.86
CA ARG A 100 1.47 5.05 15.79
C ARG A 100 0.16 4.49 15.27
N GLU A 101 -0.11 4.70 13.98
CA GLU A 101 -1.35 4.21 13.38
C GLU A 101 -1.41 2.69 13.39
N ALA A 102 -0.29 2.05 13.06
CA ALA A 102 -0.24 0.59 13.02
C ALA A 102 -0.43 0.00 14.42
N ARG A 103 0.20 0.59 15.42
CA ARG A 103 0.08 0.12 16.79
C ARG A 103 -1.33 0.31 17.33
N ALA A 104 -1.93 1.46 17.06
CA ALA A 104 -3.30 1.73 17.50
C ALA A 104 -4.27 0.77 16.86
N ALA A 105 -4.10 0.50 15.57
CA ALA A 105 -4.96 -0.43 14.84
C ALA A 105 -4.80 -1.86 15.36
N SER A 106 -3.56 -2.24 15.67
CA SER A 106 -3.28 -3.57 16.21
C SER A 106 -3.93 -3.75 17.59
N ASP A 107 -3.86 -2.70 18.42
CA ASP A 107 -4.49 -2.75 19.74
C ASP A 107 -6.00 -2.88 19.61
N SER A 108 -6.58 -2.18 18.66
CA SER A 108 -8.01 -2.27 18.40
C SER A 108 -8.42 -3.69 18.00
N LEU A 109 -7.60 -4.36 17.20
CA LEU A 109 -7.85 -5.75 16.82
C LEU A 109 -7.80 -6.68 18.04
N ARG A 110 -6.88 -6.40 18.95
CA ARG A 110 -6.73 -7.22 20.14
C ARG A 110 -8.02 -7.21 20.95
N MET A 111 -8.67 -6.06 21.02
CA MET A 111 -9.95 -5.95 21.72
C MET A 111 -11.04 -6.74 21.01
N ARG A 112 -10.99 -6.81 19.70
CA ARG A 112 -11.98 -7.57 18.92
C ARG A 112 -11.77 -9.08 19.06
N LEU A 113 -10.54 -9.50 19.37
CA LEU A 113 -10.25 -10.92 19.54
C LEU A 113 -10.71 -11.48 20.90
N HIS A 114 -11.05 -10.60 21.84
CA HIS A 114 -11.60 -11.00 23.11
C HIS A 114 -13.11 -10.98 23.02
#